data_2c80cb4edb6a93c2d69e91a148853fa1
#
_entry.id   2c80cb4edb6a93c2d69e91a148853fa1
#
_cell.length_a   1.000
_cell.length_b   1.000
_cell.length_c   1.000
_cell.angle_alpha   90.00
_cell.angle_beta   90.00
_cell.angle_gamma   90.00
#
_symmetry.space_group_name_H-M   'P 1'
#
loop_
_entity.id
_entity.type
_entity.pdbx_description
1 polymer ?
#
loop_
_entity_poly.entity_id
_entity_poly.type
_entity_poly.pdbx_seq_one_letter_code
_entity_poly.pdbx_strand_id
1 'polypeptide(L)'
;MAAKKGLGMSGRDDHRSRSLAMWREVMQAEPPPVTDAYTEVTTDHLMGRIWTRPGLTRRDRRLVTLTIAAVTGQDGPLRNHLRASLGSGDLSIEELHEWVVHLAHYGGWPAGTTAYAALSEAFAGSRNAGVRKRSRRKPT
;
A
#
# COMPACT_ATOMS: atom_id res chain seq x y z
N MET A 1 31.33 34.60 14.30
CA MET A 1 30.67 33.94 13.17
C MET A 1 30.60 32.43 13.46
N ALA A 2 29.50 31.96 13.97
CA ALA A 2 29.34 30.54 14.36
C ALA A 2 28.05 29.96 13.78
N ALA A 3 28.23 28.95 12.94
CA ALA A 3 27.44 27.75 12.73
C ALA A 3 25.91 27.85 12.65
N LYS A 4 25.39 28.04 11.43
CA LYS A 4 24.03 27.59 11.00
C LYS A 4 24.13 26.37 10.09
N LYS A 5 24.76 25.28 10.52
CA LYS A 5 24.94 24.07 9.68
C LYS A 5 24.25 22.79 10.22
N GLY A 6 23.57 22.86 11.36
CA GLY A 6 23.00 21.67 12.00
C GLY A 6 21.50 21.40 11.81
N LEU A 7 20.68 22.41 11.49
CA LEU A 7 19.21 22.24 11.48
C LEU A 7 18.62 21.65 10.17
N GLY A 8 19.33 21.72 9.07
CA GLY A 8 18.79 21.25 7.79
C GLY A 8 18.88 19.74 7.57
N MET A 9 19.88 19.08 8.12
CA MET A 9 20.09 17.63 7.98
C MET A 9 19.16 16.83 8.89
N SER A 10 19.00 17.22 10.15
CA SER A 10 18.12 16.55 11.12
C SER A 10 16.64 16.53 10.66
N GLY A 11 16.12 17.64 10.16
CA GLY A 11 14.73 17.72 9.71
C GLY A 11 14.43 16.88 8.45
N ARG A 12 15.41 16.74 7.54
CA ARG A 12 15.29 15.90 6.35
C ARG A 12 15.34 14.42 6.72
N ASP A 13 16.23 14.05 7.62
CA ASP A 13 16.38 12.68 8.10
C ASP A 13 15.12 12.22 8.87
N ASP A 14 14.54 13.08 9.70
CA ASP A 14 13.29 12.83 10.40
C ASP A 14 12.13 12.67 9.41
N HIS A 15 12.05 13.50 8.36
CA HIS A 15 11.03 13.37 7.34
C HIS A 15 11.17 12.04 6.59
N ARG A 16 12.38 11.67 6.15
CA ARG A 16 12.68 10.43 5.48
C ARG A 16 12.30 9.21 6.36
N SER A 17 12.64 9.24 7.63
CA SER A 17 12.32 8.17 8.58
C SER A 17 10.82 7.96 8.72
N ARG A 18 10.04 9.04 8.82
CA ARG A 18 8.56 8.96 8.85
C ARG A 18 7.98 8.47 7.53
N SER A 19 8.54 8.87 6.40
CA SER A 19 8.12 8.44 5.07
C SER A 19 8.33 6.94 4.86
N LEU A 20 9.46 6.41 5.31
CA LEU A 20 9.76 4.98 5.28
C LEU A 20 8.84 4.18 6.21
N ALA A 21 8.51 4.72 7.38
CA ALA A 21 7.54 4.11 8.29
C ALA A 21 6.16 4.04 7.63
N MET A 22 5.71 5.14 6.99
CA MET A 22 4.45 5.17 6.25
C MET A 22 4.44 4.18 5.09
N TRP A 23 5.57 4.02 4.37
CA TRP A 23 5.67 2.98 3.35
C TRP A 23 5.35 1.59 3.92
N ARG A 24 5.98 1.21 5.02
CA ARG A 24 5.74 -0.10 5.66
C ARG A 24 4.28 -0.29 6.06
N GLU A 25 3.66 0.75 6.60
CA GLU A 25 2.24 0.71 6.97
C GLU A 25 1.32 0.57 5.75
N VAL A 26 1.57 1.36 4.69
CA VAL A 26 0.73 1.36 3.48
C VAL A 26 0.96 0.11 2.64
N MET A 27 2.21 -0.28 2.39
CA MET A 27 2.54 -1.34 1.46
C MET A 27 2.70 -2.72 2.12
N GLN A 28 2.76 -2.78 3.45
CA GLN A 28 3.01 -4.00 4.22
C GLN A 28 4.25 -4.77 3.72
N ALA A 29 5.27 -4.01 3.30
CA ALA A 29 6.53 -4.48 2.74
C ALA A 29 7.66 -3.51 3.07
N GLU A 30 8.89 -3.97 3.00
CA GLU A 30 10.04 -3.09 3.13
C GLU A 30 10.13 -2.13 1.93
N PRO A 31 10.44 -0.85 2.19
CA PRO A 31 10.62 0.13 1.13
C PRO A 31 11.85 -0.23 0.26
N PRO A 32 11.81 0.08 -1.05
CA PRO A 32 13.00 -0.02 -1.88
C PRO A 32 14.07 0.98 -1.40
N PRO A 33 15.34 0.72 -1.70
CA PRO A 33 16.39 1.68 -1.43
C PRO A 33 16.15 2.97 -2.25
N VAL A 34 16.42 4.12 -1.61
CA VAL A 34 16.30 5.43 -2.28
C VAL A 34 17.61 5.74 -3.00
N THR A 35 17.64 5.47 -4.30
CA THR A 35 18.86 5.55 -5.12
C THR A 35 18.78 6.57 -6.26
N ASP A 36 17.58 7.08 -6.55
CA ASP A 36 17.31 7.99 -7.65
C ASP A 36 16.14 8.92 -7.35
N ALA A 37 15.89 9.88 -8.25
CA ALA A 37 14.82 10.86 -8.08
C ALA A 37 13.41 10.20 -8.02
N TYR A 38 13.18 9.11 -8.75
CA TYR A 38 11.89 8.43 -8.72
C TYR A 38 11.61 7.79 -7.34
N THR A 39 12.58 7.05 -6.82
CA THR A 39 12.47 6.42 -5.50
C THR A 39 12.43 7.45 -4.37
N GLU A 40 13.14 8.59 -4.52
CA GLU A 40 13.08 9.72 -3.59
C GLU A 40 11.68 10.33 -3.56
N VAL A 41 11.11 10.70 -4.71
CA VAL A 41 9.77 11.30 -4.79
C VAL A 41 8.70 10.33 -4.31
N THR A 42 8.80 9.05 -4.66
CA THR A 42 7.85 8.02 -4.19
C THR A 42 7.90 7.87 -2.67
N THR A 43 9.07 7.91 -2.08
CA THR A 43 9.22 7.79 -0.62
C THR A 43 8.83 9.09 0.08
N ASP A 44 9.49 10.20 -0.23
CA ASP A 44 9.37 11.43 0.56
C ASP A 44 8.11 12.24 0.25
N HIS A 45 7.66 12.24 -1.00
CA HIS A 45 6.47 12.99 -1.38
C HIS A 45 5.21 12.10 -1.33
N LEU A 46 5.17 11.01 -2.09
CA LEU A 46 3.96 10.18 -2.14
C LEU A 46 3.64 9.58 -0.76
N MET A 47 4.57 8.87 -0.15
CA MET A 47 4.32 8.25 1.17
C MET A 47 4.38 9.27 2.31
N GLY A 48 5.39 10.15 2.30
CA GLY A 48 5.61 11.09 3.39
C GLY A 48 4.67 12.29 3.42
N ARG A 49 4.06 12.67 2.29
CA ARG A 49 3.19 13.86 2.21
C ARG A 49 1.78 13.57 1.74
N ILE A 50 1.57 12.65 0.77
CA ILE A 50 0.23 12.40 0.23
C ILE A 50 -0.53 11.39 1.09
N TRP A 51 0.07 10.25 1.41
CA TRP A 51 -0.59 9.24 2.24
C TRP A 51 -0.81 9.68 3.70
N THR A 52 -0.08 10.67 4.18
CA THR A 52 -0.21 11.25 5.54
C THR A 52 -1.24 12.38 5.63
N ARG A 53 -1.83 12.86 4.53
CA ARG A 53 -2.80 13.96 4.56
C ARG A 53 -4.06 13.56 5.32
N PRO A 54 -4.62 14.46 6.18
CA PRO A 54 -5.76 14.13 7.04
C PRO A 54 -7.11 14.10 6.30
N GLY A 55 -7.19 14.62 5.05
CA GLY A 55 -8.46 14.79 4.33
C GLY A 55 -9.16 13.50 3.90
N LEU A 56 -8.45 12.37 3.82
CA LEU A 56 -8.99 11.03 3.57
C LEU A 56 -8.33 10.03 4.50
N THR A 57 -9.09 9.05 4.94
CA THR A 57 -8.53 7.92 5.70
C THR A 57 -7.62 7.06 4.82
N ARG A 58 -6.78 6.24 5.42
CA ARG A 58 -5.95 5.27 4.67
C ARG A 58 -6.82 4.28 3.89
N ARG A 59 -7.94 3.85 4.47
CA ARG A 59 -8.94 3.02 3.83
C ARG A 59 -9.51 3.66 2.56
N ASP A 60 -9.92 4.94 2.64
CA ASP A 60 -10.48 5.66 1.49
C ASP A 60 -9.44 5.83 0.38
N ARG A 61 -8.20 6.20 0.74
CA ARG A 61 -7.07 6.26 -0.21
C ARG A 61 -6.83 4.92 -0.88
N ARG A 62 -6.96 3.82 -0.14
CA ARG A 62 -6.81 2.46 -0.66
C ARG A 62 -7.86 2.17 -1.74
N LEU A 63 -9.13 2.46 -1.49
CA LEU A 63 -10.20 2.28 -2.47
C LEU A 63 -9.98 3.09 -3.75
N VAL A 64 -9.59 4.37 -3.60
CA VAL A 64 -9.26 5.23 -4.75
C VAL A 64 -8.09 4.66 -5.55
N THR A 65 -7.01 4.27 -4.89
CA THR A 65 -5.80 3.73 -5.54
C THR A 65 -6.10 2.41 -6.26
N LEU A 66 -6.82 1.50 -5.61
CA LEU A 66 -7.23 0.23 -6.21
C LEU A 66 -8.11 0.44 -7.45
N THR A 67 -9.06 1.35 -7.37
CA THR A 67 -9.96 1.67 -8.48
C THR A 67 -9.20 2.23 -9.67
N ILE A 68 -8.31 3.20 -9.44
CA ILE A 68 -7.47 3.79 -10.50
C ILE A 68 -6.58 2.71 -11.13
N ALA A 69 -5.89 1.90 -10.32
CA ALA A 69 -5.02 0.85 -10.82
C ALA A 69 -5.79 -0.18 -11.68
N ALA A 70 -6.99 -0.56 -11.25
CA ALA A 70 -7.82 -1.52 -11.98
C ALA A 70 -8.31 -0.96 -13.33
N VAL A 71 -8.86 0.25 -13.35
CA VAL A 71 -9.42 0.84 -14.60
C VAL A 71 -8.34 1.28 -15.59
N THR A 72 -7.12 1.57 -15.11
CA THR A 72 -5.98 1.91 -15.97
C THR A 72 -5.12 0.71 -16.35
N GLY A 73 -5.49 -0.51 -15.93
CA GLY A 73 -4.78 -1.73 -16.27
C GLY A 73 -3.40 -1.88 -15.61
N GLN A 74 -3.19 -1.24 -14.45
CA GLN A 74 -1.92 -1.28 -13.72
C GLN A 74 -1.87 -2.52 -12.81
N ASP A 75 -1.57 -3.69 -13.38
CA ASP A 75 -1.63 -4.97 -12.66
C ASP A 75 -0.69 -5.04 -11.45
N GLY A 76 0.55 -4.57 -11.58
CA GLY A 76 1.53 -4.55 -10.48
C GLY A 76 1.05 -3.75 -9.27
N PRO A 77 0.73 -2.46 -9.40
CA PRO A 77 0.14 -1.66 -8.33
C PRO A 77 -1.15 -2.26 -7.77
N LEU A 78 -2.05 -2.76 -8.60
CA LEU A 78 -3.30 -3.40 -8.18
C LEU A 78 -3.04 -4.57 -7.22
N ARG A 79 -2.20 -5.52 -7.61
CA ARG A 79 -1.83 -6.70 -6.80
C ARG A 79 -1.13 -6.31 -5.51
N ASN A 80 -0.21 -5.35 -5.57
CA ASN A 80 0.53 -4.89 -4.39
C ASN A 80 -0.42 -4.25 -3.38
N HIS A 81 -1.33 -3.39 -3.82
CA HIS A 81 -2.28 -2.72 -2.93
C HIS A 81 -3.37 -3.67 -2.41
N LEU A 82 -3.80 -4.69 -3.16
CA LEU A 82 -4.72 -5.73 -2.65
C LEU A 82 -4.07 -6.54 -1.52
N ARG A 83 -2.84 -7.01 -1.72
CA ARG A 83 -2.09 -7.73 -0.66
C ARG A 83 -1.87 -6.86 0.57
N ALA A 84 -1.47 -5.61 0.36
CA ALA A 84 -1.24 -4.67 1.45
C ALA A 84 -2.54 -4.33 2.21
N SER A 85 -3.66 -4.21 1.51
CA SER A 85 -4.98 -3.97 2.10
C SER A 85 -5.41 -5.08 3.06
N LEU A 86 -5.26 -6.33 2.63
CA LEU A 86 -5.55 -7.51 3.46
C LEU A 86 -4.56 -7.62 4.63
N GLY A 87 -3.28 -7.33 4.40
CA GLY A 87 -2.23 -7.39 5.43
C GLY A 87 -2.36 -6.32 6.50
N SER A 88 -2.77 -5.11 6.15
CA SER A 88 -2.97 -3.99 7.09
C SER A 88 -4.33 -4.00 7.78
N GLY A 89 -5.32 -4.71 7.21
CA GLY A 89 -6.71 -4.67 7.64
C GLY A 89 -7.44 -3.39 7.24
N ASP A 90 -6.92 -2.61 6.28
CA ASP A 90 -7.59 -1.41 5.78
C ASP A 90 -8.96 -1.73 5.18
N LEU A 91 -9.07 -2.89 4.51
CA LEU A 91 -10.31 -3.43 3.96
C LEU A 91 -10.39 -4.93 4.24
N SER A 92 -11.58 -5.41 4.59
CA SER A 92 -11.84 -6.84 4.73
C SER A 92 -12.00 -7.51 3.35
N ILE A 93 -11.96 -8.84 3.32
CA ILE A 93 -12.18 -9.59 2.08
C ILE A 93 -13.61 -9.37 1.54
N GLU A 94 -14.59 -9.23 2.42
CA GLU A 94 -15.97 -8.97 2.08
C GLU A 94 -16.12 -7.58 1.44
N GLU A 95 -15.49 -6.56 2.02
CA GLU A 95 -15.46 -5.20 1.46
C GLU A 95 -14.76 -5.15 0.10
N LEU A 96 -13.70 -5.93 -0.08
CA LEU A 96 -13.01 -6.01 -1.36
C LEU A 96 -13.83 -6.74 -2.43
N HIS A 97 -14.61 -7.76 -2.07
CA HIS A 97 -15.57 -8.37 -3.00
C HIS A 97 -16.66 -7.38 -3.42
N GLU A 98 -17.20 -6.61 -2.47
CA GLU A 98 -18.20 -5.56 -2.77
C GLU A 98 -17.59 -4.45 -3.65
N TRP A 99 -16.34 -4.05 -3.40
CA TRP A 99 -15.60 -3.13 -4.25
C TRP A 99 -15.47 -3.66 -5.69
N VAL A 100 -15.18 -4.96 -5.90
CA VAL A 100 -15.11 -5.57 -7.25
C VAL A 100 -16.45 -5.49 -7.95
N VAL A 101 -17.56 -5.78 -7.24
CA VAL A 101 -18.92 -5.66 -7.81
C VAL A 101 -19.19 -4.24 -8.28
N HIS A 102 -18.91 -3.25 -7.43
CA HIS A 102 -19.09 -1.84 -7.76
C HIS A 102 -18.19 -1.40 -8.93
N LEU A 103 -16.92 -1.80 -8.90
CA LEU A 103 -15.94 -1.55 -9.96
C LEU A 103 -16.41 -2.08 -11.32
N ALA A 104 -16.95 -3.30 -11.37
CA ALA A 104 -17.44 -3.89 -12.62
C ALA A 104 -18.55 -3.07 -13.27
N HIS A 105 -19.41 -2.44 -12.46
CA HIS A 105 -20.52 -1.61 -12.96
C HIS A 105 -20.09 -0.23 -13.46
N TYR A 106 -19.10 0.41 -12.83
CA TYR A 106 -18.63 1.74 -13.19
C TYR A 106 -17.35 1.76 -14.01
N GLY A 107 -16.45 0.79 -13.79
CA GLY A 107 -15.17 0.67 -14.51
C GLY A 107 -15.20 -0.33 -15.67
N GLY A 108 -16.28 -1.10 -15.79
CA GLY A 108 -16.46 -2.13 -16.81
C GLY A 108 -16.05 -3.53 -16.38
N TRP A 109 -16.71 -4.52 -16.97
CA TRP A 109 -16.49 -5.96 -16.67
C TRP A 109 -15.04 -6.42 -16.86
N PRO A 110 -14.27 -5.98 -17.88
CA PRO A 110 -12.86 -6.37 -18.00
C PRO A 110 -12.03 -5.96 -16.79
N ALA A 111 -12.19 -4.73 -16.28
CA ALA A 111 -11.51 -4.25 -15.08
C ALA A 111 -11.96 -5.03 -13.83
N GLY A 112 -13.25 -5.29 -13.70
CA GLY A 112 -13.81 -6.10 -12.62
C GLY A 112 -13.29 -7.54 -12.62
N THR A 113 -13.20 -8.19 -13.78
CA THR A 113 -12.66 -9.54 -13.92
C THR A 113 -11.18 -9.62 -13.52
N THR A 114 -10.37 -8.67 -13.98
CA THR A 114 -8.96 -8.58 -13.59
C THR A 114 -8.80 -8.36 -12.09
N ALA A 115 -9.59 -7.44 -11.53
CA ALA A 115 -9.57 -7.16 -10.09
C ALA A 115 -10.00 -8.38 -9.26
N TYR A 116 -11.03 -9.11 -9.69
CA TYR A 116 -11.48 -10.34 -9.04
C TYR A 116 -10.41 -11.42 -9.01
N ALA A 117 -9.73 -11.66 -10.14
CA ALA A 117 -8.64 -12.61 -10.21
C ALA A 117 -7.48 -12.22 -9.29
N ALA A 118 -7.06 -10.96 -9.33
CA ALA A 118 -6.00 -10.44 -8.48
C ALA A 118 -6.34 -10.51 -6.99
N LEU A 119 -7.61 -10.25 -6.61
CA LEU A 119 -8.09 -10.39 -5.25
C LEU A 119 -8.08 -11.84 -4.77
N SER A 120 -8.53 -12.77 -5.61
CA SER A 120 -8.54 -14.20 -5.28
C SER A 120 -7.14 -14.72 -5.00
N GLU A 121 -6.16 -14.34 -5.80
CA GLU A 121 -4.75 -14.68 -5.59
C GLU A 121 -4.17 -14.05 -4.31
N ALA A 122 -4.44 -12.76 -4.06
CA ALA A 122 -3.99 -12.07 -2.87
C ALA A 122 -4.55 -12.72 -1.59
N PHE A 123 -5.83 -13.10 -1.60
CA PHE A 123 -6.49 -13.76 -0.48
C PHE A 123 -5.94 -15.17 -0.21
N ALA A 124 -5.73 -15.97 -1.25
CA ALA A 124 -5.09 -17.28 -1.12
C ALA A 124 -3.68 -17.16 -0.52
N GLY A 125 -2.90 -16.17 -0.97
CA GLY A 125 -1.57 -15.87 -0.42
C GLY A 125 -1.61 -15.48 1.06
N SER A 126 -2.57 -14.68 1.48
CA SER A 126 -2.72 -14.24 2.88
C SER A 126 -3.07 -15.42 3.82
N ARG A 127 -3.93 -16.33 3.41
CA ARG A 127 -4.28 -17.56 4.16
C ARG A 127 -3.06 -18.45 4.36
N ASN A 128 -2.27 -18.67 3.32
CA ASN A 128 -1.06 -19.49 3.39
C ASN A 128 0.00 -18.88 4.31
N ALA A 129 0.16 -17.56 4.32
CA ALA A 129 1.05 -16.86 5.25
C ALA A 129 0.60 -17.00 6.70
N GLY A 130 -0.72 -16.95 6.97
CA GLY A 130 -1.30 -17.17 8.29
C GLY A 130 -1.06 -18.59 8.83
N VAL A 131 -1.21 -19.61 7.98
CA VAL A 131 -0.96 -21.02 8.33
C VAL A 131 0.52 -21.24 8.68
N ARG A 132 1.45 -20.70 7.87
CA ARG A 132 2.91 -20.79 8.12
C ARG A 132 3.33 -20.12 9.44
N LYS A 133 2.70 -18.98 9.78
CA LYS A 133 2.97 -18.27 11.03
C LYS A 133 2.49 -19.03 12.26
N ARG A 134 1.36 -19.76 12.16
CA ARG A 134 0.81 -20.62 13.22
C ARG A 134 1.66 -21.89 13.44
N SER A 135 2.16 -22.52 12.38
CA SER A 135 2.99 -23.73 12.49
C SER A 135 4.36 -23.43 13.12
N ARG A 136 4.91 -22.24 12.92
CA ARG A 136 6.18 -21.81 13.55
C ARG A 136 6.05 -21.41 15.03
N ARG A 137 4.83 -21.21 15.53
CA ARG A 137 4.53 -20.82 16.93
C ARG A 137 4.12 -21.96 17.83
N LYS A 138 4.12 -23.23 17.38
CA LYS A 138 3.92 -24.36 18.29
C LYS A 138 5.24 -24.60 19.03
N PRO A 139 5.28 -24.44 20.37
CA PRO A 139 6.41 -24.88 21.16
C PRO A 139 6.41 -26.42 21.22
N THR A 140 7.56 -27.01 21.09
CA THR A 140 7.85 -28.40 21.53
C THR A 140 7.76 -28.48 23.04
#